data_7984e885055d4492eb23be628329d4b8
#
_entry.id   7984e885055d4492eb23be628329d4b8
#
_cell.length_a   1.000
_cell.length_b   1.000
_cell.length_c   1.000
_cell.angle_alpha   90.00
_cell.angle_beta   90.00
_cell.angle_gamma   90.00
#
_symmetry.space_group_name_H-M   'P 1'
#
loop_
_entity.id
_entity.type
_entity.pdbx_description
1 polymer ?
#
loop_
_entity_poly.entity_id
_entity_poly.type
_entity_poly.pdbx_seq_one_letter_code
_entity_poly.pdbx_strand_id
1 'polypeptide(L)'
;YAYVFPTTTTSSFTYNENTAVVRTDFNVTTDVKEGTETNMLLGLLPHQWANLATNSPAPDKYNYATVRGEMKTLAGNSFSVENKFHGILPTLPYVDNYSTGFTPTALKEKITAIENDALETWTDSYNEGQVMNRLIQTARIADEMGNTVARDKMLATIKERLEDWLKADSGEVAFLFYYNTTWSALLGYPAGHGQDSNINDHHFHWGYFIHA
;
A
#
# COMPACT_ATOMS: atom_id res chain seq x y z
N TYR A 1 -22.12 22.85 22.95
CA TYR A 1 -21.44 21.62 22.52
C TYR A 1 -20.74 20.89 23.69
N ALA A 2 -20.41 21.56 24.80
CA ALA A 2 -19.60 20.97 25.88
C ALA A 2 -20.26 19.73 26.56
N TYR A 3 -21.55 19.60 26.48
CA TYR A 3 -22.31 18.51 27.09
C TYR A 3 -22.88 17.51 26.10
N VAL A 4 -22.40 17.51 24.86
CA VAL A 4 -22.77 16.58 23.79
C VAL A 4 -21.63 15.61 23.58
N PHE A 5 -21.88 14.31 23.79
CA PHE A 5 -20.85 13.27 23.75
C PHE A 5 -21.15 12.26 22.64
N PRO A 6 -20.11 11.83 21.88
CA PRO A 6 -20.31 10.78 20.88
C PRO A 6 -20.57 9.44 21.55
N THR A 7 -21.57 8.72 21.09
CA THR A 7 -21.85 7.35 21.50
C THR A 7 -21.45 6.33 20.43
N THR A 8 -21.60 6.70 19.17
CA THR A 8 -21.23 5.84 18.02
C THR A 8 -20.76 6.72 16.89
N THR A 9 -19.68 6.30 16.24
CA THR A 9 -19.19 6.91 14.99
C THR A 9 -19.23 5.84 13.89
N THR A 10 -19.82 6.17 12.74
CA THR A 10 -19.87 5.31 11.58
C THR A 10 -19.32 6.04 10.37
N SER A 11 -18.70 5.28 9.48
CA SER A 11 -18.29 5.78 8.16
C SER A 11 -18.72 4.78 7.08
N SER A 12 -19.08 5.31 5.92
CA SER A 12 -19.35 4.54 4.72
C SER A 12 -18.69 5.23 3.53
N PHE A 13 -18.38 4.48 2.48
CA PHE A 13 -17.84 5.07 1.26
C PHE A 13 -18.53 4.48 0.03
N THR A 14 -18.59 5.29 -1.03
CA THR A 14 -19.05 4.89 -2.35
C THR A 14 -18.04 5.36 -3.40
N TYR A 15 -17.88 4.58 -4.46
CA TYR A 15 -17.04 4.94 -5.60
C TYR A 15 -17.90 5.09 -6.86
N ASN A 16 -17.73 6.21 -7.53
CA ASN A 16 -18.37 6.46 -8.82
C ASN A 16 -17.33 6.29 -9.94
N GLU A 17 -17.41 5.20 -10.66
CA GLU A 17 -16.48 4.84 -11.74
C GLU A 17 -16.47 5.86 -12.88
N ASN A 18 -17.60 6.49 -13.18
CA ASN A 18 -17.70 7.45 -14.27
C ASN A 18 -17.00 8.79 -13.99
N THR A 19 -16.91 9.16 -12.72
CA THR A 19 -16.32 10.42 -12.27
C THR A 19 -15.00 10.24 -11.54
N ALA A 20 -14.62 8.99 -11.25
CA ALA A 20 -13.49 8.63 -10.41
C ALA A 20 -13.55 9.27 -9.01
N VAL A 21 -14.75 9.49 -8.48
CA VAL A 21 -14.96 10.10 -7.16
C VAL A 21 -15.23 9.04 -6.12
N VAL A 22 -14.43 9.05 -5.06
CA VAL A 22 -14.72 8.36 -3.79
C VAL A 22 -15.40 9.36 -2.87
N ARG A 23 -16.62 9.08 -2.47
CA ARG A 23 -17.32 9.82 -1.43
C ARG A 23 -17.28 9.01 -0.14
N THR A 24 -16.88 9.67 0.94
CA THR A 24 -16.91 9.09 2.30
C THR A 24 -17.85 9.91 3.17
N ASP A 25 -18.82 9.24 3.76
CA ASP A 25 -19.80 9.85 4.68
C ASP A 25 -19.42 9.48 6.13
N PHE A 26 -19.40 10.47 7.00
CA PHE A 26 -19.13 10.33 8.43
C PHE A 26 -20.36 10.72 9.22
N ASN A 27 -20.78 9.88 10.16
CA ASN A 27 -21.93 10.12 11.02
C ASN A 27 -21.57 9.84 12.48
N VAL A 28 -22.00 10.70 13.36
CA VAL A 28 -21.82 10.58 14.81
C VAL A 28 -23.18 10.59 15.49
N THR A 29 -23.47 9.56 16.26
CA THR A 29 -24.62 9.55 17.18
C THR A 29 -24.17 10.16 18.50
N THR A 30 -24.98 10.99 19.09
CA THR A 30 -24.66 11.74 20.29
C THR A 30 -25.60 11.47 21.43
N ASP A 31 -25.11 11.62 22.67
CA ASP A 31 -25.87 11.65 23.91
C ASP A 31 -25.69 13.05 24.55
N VAL A 32 -26.80 13.68 24.90
CA VAL A 32 -26.82 15.01 25.52
C VAL A 32 -26.93 14.87 27.04
N LYS A 33 -25.91 15.27 27.76
CA LYS A 33 -25.86 15.16 29.22
C LYS A 33 -26.53 16.34 29.90
N GLU A 34 -26.50 17.52 29.25
CA GLU A 34 -27.06 18.75 29.79
C GLU A 34 -27.43 19.70 28.65
N GLY A 35 -28.52 20.45 28.80
CA GLY A 35 -28.97 21.42 27.82
C GLY A 35 -29.80 20.83 26.68
N THR A 36 -29.92 21.55 25.58
CA THR A 36 -30.76 21.19 24.42
C THR A 36 -29.97 21.08 23.12
N GLU A 37 -28.66 21.37 23.13
CA GLU A 37 -27.81 21.21 21.95
C GLU A 37 -27.60 19.74 21.67
N THR A 38 -27.77 19.33 20.42
CA THR A 38 -27.61 17.93 19.97
C THR A 38 -26.42 17.76 19.01
N ASN A 39 -25.88 18.87 18.48
CA ASN A 39 -24.73 18.82 17.61
C ASN A 39 -23.42 18.78 18.39
N MET A 40 -22.44 18.10 17.83
CA MET A 40 -21.06 18.17 18.28
C MET A 40 -20.31 19.31 17.60
N LEU A 41 -19.17 19.67 18.17
CA LEU A 41 -18.15 20.45 17.48
C LEU A 41 -17.08 19.47 16.97
N LEU A 42 -17.07 19.25 15.67
CA LEU A 42 -16.12 18.37 14.99
C LEU A 42 -14.87 19.14 14.58
N GLY A 43 -13.70 18.50 14.66
CA GLY A 43 -12.44 19.05 14.18
C GLY A 43 -12.04 18.39 12.87
N LEU A 44 -12.02 19.13 11.78
CA LEU A 44 -11.67 18.66 10.45
C LEU A 44 -10.23 19.02 10.09
N LEU A 45 -9.44 18.05 9.72
CA LEU A 45 -8.07 18.23 9.21
C LEU A 45 -8.06 18.67 7.73
N PRO A 46 -6.93 19.16 7.17
CA PRO A 46 -6.86 19.71 5.82
C PRO A 46 -7.42 18.80 4.73
N HIS A 47 -7.11 17.51 4.79
CA HIS A 47 -7.61 16.51 3.81
C HIS A 47 -9.13 16.31 3.88
N GLN A 48 -9.77 16.69 4.97
CA GLN A 48 -11.23 16.64 5.15
C GLN A 48 -11.88 17.95 4.73
N TRP A 49 -11.52 19.09 5.36
CA TRP A 49 -12.20 20.34 5.07
C TRP A 49 -11.92 20.90 3.66
N ALA A 50 -10.78 20.57 3.03
CA ALA A 50 -10.49 20.96 1.66
C ALA A 50 -11.28 20.16 0.61
N ASN A 51 -11.85 19.02 0.99
CA ASN A 51 -12.58 18.10 0.11
C ASN A 51 -14.02 17.87 0.57
N LEU A 52 -14.59 18.77 1.34
CA LEU A 52 -15.99 18.65 1.75
C LEU A 52 -16.91 18.59 0.55
N ALA A 53 -17.82 17.60 0.55
CA ALA A 53 -18.86 17.50 -0.46
C ALA A 53 -19.79 18.74 -0.41
N THR A 54 -20.33 19.13 -1.55
CA THR A 54 -21.14 20.36 -1.68
C THR A 54 -22.38 20.39 -0.78
N ASN A 55 -22.87 19.24 -0.37
CA ASN A 55 -23.99 19.08 0.55
C ASN A 55 -23.58 18.94 2.03
N SER A 56 -22.30 19.00 2.33
CA SER A 56 -21.81 19.05 3.73
C SER A 56 -21.91 20.44 4.29
N PRO A 57 -22.14 20.58 5.62
CA PRO A 57 -22.06 21.88 6.28
C PRO A 57 -20.69 22.53 6.07
N ALA A 58 -20.64 23.83 5.95
CA ALA A 58 -19.39 24.57 5.87
C ALA A 58 -18.69 24.61 7.26
N PRO A 59 -17.34 24.59 7.31
CA PRO A 59 -16.64 24.81 8.56
C PRO A 59 -16.94 26.16 9.17
N ASP A 60 -16.87 26.23 10.50
CA ASP A 60 -16.97 27.46 11.26
C ASP A 60 -15.73 28.37 11.05
N LYS A 61 -15.79 29.55 11.60
CA LYS A 61 -14.67 30.53 11.57
C LYS A 61 -13.48 30.17 12.45
N TYR A 62 -13.60 29.17 13.32
CA TYR A 62 -12.57 28.82 14.29
C TYR A 62 -11.62 27.76 13.72
N ASN A 63 -10.32 28.04 13.89
CA ASN A 63 -9.24 27.17 13.42
C ASN A 63 -8.16 27.02 14.50
N TYR A 64 -7.48 25.90 14.45
CA TYR A 64 -6.42 25.53 15.38
C TYR A 64 -5.24 24.97 14.64
N ALA A 65 -4.03 25.39 15.00
CA ALA A 65 -2.82 24.83 14.46
C ALA A 65 -2.61 23.41 15.03
N THR A 66 -2.32 22.46 14.14
CA THR A 66 -1.96 21.08 14.51
C THR A 66 -0.70 20.65 13.77
N VAL A 67 -0.08 19.54 14.20
CA VAL A 67 1.06 18.93 13.51
C VAL A 67 0.73 18.44 12.10
N ARG A 68 -0.57 18.32 11.77
CA ARG A 68 -1.08 17.91 10.43
C ARG A 68 -1.63 19.07 9.61
N GLY A 69 -1.34 20.31 10.03
CA GLY A 69 -1.85 21.53 9.41
C GLY A 69 -3.00 22.15 10.18
N GLU A 70 -3.66 23.11 9.56
CA GLU A 70 -4.78 23.83 10.17
C GLU A 70 -6.00 22.93 10.34
N MET A 71 -6.50 22.79 11.54
CA MET A 71 -7.78 22.14 11.85
C MET A 71 -8.89 23.18 11.87
N LYS A 72 -9.98 22.95 11.15
CA LYS A 72 -11.18 23.78 11.17
C LYS A 72 -12.29 23.10 11.95
N THR A 73 -13.11 23.89 12.63
CA THR A 73 -14.27 23.36 13.36
C THR A 73 -15.51 23.33 12.47
N LEU A 74 -16.38 22.35 12.74
CA LEU A 74 -17.67 22.19 12.10
C LEU A 74 -18.69 21.77 13.16
N ALA A 75 -19.75 22.56 13.32
CA ALA A 75 -20.87 22.21 14.19
C ALA A 75 -21.82 21.25 13.46
N GLY A 76 -22.00 20.07 13.99
CA GLY A 76 -22.86 19.06 13.39
C GLY A 76 -22.54 17.64 13.83
N ASN A 77 -23.32 16.67 13.35
CA ASN A 77 -23.16 15.27 13.65
C ASN A 77 -22.81 14.43 12.41
N SER A 78 -22.67 15.08 11.25
CA SER A 78 -22.26 14.42 10.02
C SER A 78 -21.59 15.37 9.04
N PHE A 79 -20.73 14.80 8.22
CA PHE A 79 -20.15 15.47 7.05
C PHE A 79 -19.73 14.42 6.02
N SER A 80 -19.54 14.87 4.79
CA SER A 80 -19.04 14.02 3.71
C SER A 80 -17.85 14.66 3.03
N VAL A 81 -16.92 13.85 2.57
CA VAL A 81 -15.78 14.28 1.74
C VAL A 81 -15.81 13.59 0.40
N GLU A 82 -15.35 14.28 -0.63
CA GLU A 82 -15.26 13.75 -1.98
C GLU A 82 -13.83 13.90 -2.51
N ASN A 83 -13.20 12.80 -2.84
CA ASN A 83 -11.85 12.77 -3.37
C ASN A 83 -11.84 12.07 -4.72
N LYS A 84 -11.05 12.58 -5.66
CA LYS A 84 -10.81 11.86 -6.91
C LYS A 84 -9.80 10.75 -6.69
N PHE A 85 -10.13 9.56 -7.20
CA PHE A 85 -9.29 8.40 -7.18
C PHE A 85 -9.29 7.76 -8.56
N HIS A 86 -8.20 7.96 -9.29
CA HIS A 86 -8.04 7.45 -10.67
C HIS A 86 -7.45 6.04 -10.74
N GLY A 87 -7.36 5.36 -9.62
CA GLY A 87 -6.76 4.04 -9.52
C GLY A 87 -5.31 4.10 -9.02
N ILE A 88 -4.72 2.95 -8.91
CA ILE A 88 -3.31 2.76 -8.53
C ILE A 88 -2.58 2.19 -9.73
N LEU A 89 -1.52 2.84 -10.15
CA LEU A 89 -0.62 2.27 -11.13
C LEU A 89 0.27 1.24 -10.42
N PRO A 90 0.25 -0.02 -10.83
CA PRO A 90 1.08 -1.06 -10.20
C PRO A 90 2.57 -0.82 -10.44
N THR A 91 2.91 -0.11 -11.51
CA THR A 91 4.27 0.30 -11.84
C THR A 91 4.26 1.70 -12.43
N LEU A 92 5.40 2.39 -12.31
CA LEU A 92 5.58 3.64 -13.06
C LEU A 92 5.80 3.30 -14.54
N PRO A 93 5.10 3.98 -15.45
CA PRO A 93 5.33 3.80 -16.87
C PRO A 93 6.72 4.31 -17.25
N TYR A 94 7.31 3.72 -18.27
CA TYR A 94 8.53 4.27 -18.86
C TYR A 94 8.22 5.63 -19.49
N VAL A 95 8.96 6.65 -19.11
CA VAL A 95 8.85 8.00 -19.65
C VAL A 95 10.18 8.39 -20.26
N ASP A 96 10.19 8.56 -21.57
CA ASP A 96 11.38 9.03 -22.29
C ASP A 96 11.68 10.50 -21.96
N ASN A 97 12.95 10.82 -21.84
CA ASN A 97 13.45 12.20 -21.58
C ASN A 97 12.96 12.85 -20.27
N TYR A 98 12.61 12.06 -19.28
CA TYR A 98 12.12 12.59 -18.03
C TYR A 98 13.21 13.28 -17.17
N SER A 99 14.50 13.00 -17.46
CA SER A 99 15.65 13.57 -16.76
C SER A 99 16.84 13.76 -17.69
N THR A 100 17.56 14.87 -17.56
CA THR A 100 18.78 15.17 -18.35
C THR A 100 19.95 14.24 -18.09
N GLY A 101 19.97 13.53 -16.96
CA GLY A 101 21.00 12.55 -16.60
C GLY A 101 20.65 11.10 -16.94
N PHE A 102 19.49 10.86 -17.52
CA PHE A 102 18.97 9.52 -17.78
C PHE A 102 18.66 9.32 -19.26
N THR A 103 19.32 8.37 -19.88
CA THR A 103 19.14 8.09 -21.31
C THR A 103 18.62 6.67 -21.53
N PRO A 104 17.88 6.38 -22.62
CA PRO A 104 17.48 5.02 -22.98
C PRO A 104 18.65 4.04 -23.06
N THR A 105 19.83 4.50 -23.50
CA THR A 105 21.04 3.69 -23.56
C THR A 105 21.53 3.29 -22.17
N ALA A 106 21.63 4.25 -21.25
CA ALA A 106 22.03 3.96 -19.87
C ALA A 106 21.04 2.98 -19.18
N LEU A 107 19.74 3.10 -19.46
CA LEU A 107 18.74 2.17 -18.95
C LEU A 107 18.92 0.76 -19.50
N LYS A 108 19.17 0.63 -20.82
CA LYS A 108 19.48 -0.68 -21.45
C LYS A 108 20.71 -1.34 -20.84
N GLU A 109 21.77 -0.57 -20.57
CA GLU A 109 22.97 -1.08 -19.89
C GLU A 109 22.65 -1.62 -18.50
N LYS A 110 21.79 -0.93 -17.72
CA LYS A 110 21.35 -1.40 -16.40
C LYS A 110 20.52 -2.68 -16.48
N ILE A 111 19.61 -2.78 -17.44
CA ILE A 111 18.83 -4.01 -17.68
C ILE A 111 19.77 -5.16 -18.02
N THR A 112 20.72 -4.97 -18.92
CA THR A 112 21.71 -5.97 -19.31
C THR A 112 22.59 -6.39 -18.13
N ALA A 113 22.96 -5.47 -17.25
CA ALA A 113 23.73 -5.80 -16.05
C ALA A 113 22.95 -6.74 -15.12
N ILE A 114 21.64 -6.48 -14.90
CA ILE A 114 20.78 -7.32 -14.07
C ILE A 114 20.48 -8.67 -14.76
N GLU A 115 20.26 -8.67 -16.07
CA GLU A 115 20.07 -9.88 -16.87
C GLU A 115 21.24 -10.88 -16.76
N ASN A 116 22.47 -10.34 -16.64
CA ASN A 116 23.70 -11.14 -16.57
C ASN A 116 24.26 -11.25 -15.15
N ASP A 117 23.54 -10.78 -14.15
CA ASP A 117 23.92 -10.94 -12.75
C ASP A 117 23.85 -12.44 -12.36
N ALA A 118 24.88 -12.90 -11.66
CA ALA A 118 24.89 -14.22 -11.03
C ALA A 118 24.08 -14.17 -9.73
N LEU A 119 22.79 -13.97 -9.82
CA LEU A 119 21.87 -13.73 -8.72
C LEU A 119 22.08 -14.72 -7.57
N GLU A 120 22.48 -14.19 -6.41
CA GLU A 120 22.57 -15.00 -5.19
C GLU A 120 21.20 -15.58 -4.83
N THR A 121 21.22 -16.79 -4.29
CA THR A 121 20.05 -17.40 -3.67
C THR A 121 20.14 -17.26 -2.16
N TRP A 122 19.02 -16.96 -1.52
CA TRP A 122 18.94 -16.75 -0.08
C TRP A 122 17.97 -17.72 0.54
N THR A 123 18.36 -18.30 1.65
CA THR A 123 17.50 -19.25 2.39
C THR A 123 16.42 -18.56 3.21
N ASP A 124 16.53 -17.26 3.43
CA ASP A 124 15.49 -16.47 4.10
C ASP A 124 14.59 -15.75 3.09
N SER A 125 13.32 -15.68 3.41
CA SER A 125 12.29 -15.12 2.53
C SER A 125 12.41 -13.60 2.32
N TYR A 126 13.12 -12.87 3.18
CA TYR A 126 13.32 -11.44 3.00
C TYR A 126 14.32 -11.14 1.88
N ASN A 127 15.55 -11.69 1.99
CA ASN A 127 16.59 -11.42 1.02
C ASN A 127 16.25 -12.06 -0.34
N GLU A 128 15.70 -13.28 -0.36
CA GLU A 128 15.23 -13.90 -1.60
C GLU A 128 14.11 -13.08 -2.25
N GLY A 129 13.17 -12.59 -1.44
CA GLY A 129 12.11 -11.70 -1.90
C GLY A 129 12.65 -10.40 -2.51
N GLN A 130 13.68 -9.81 -1.95
CA GLN A 130 14.33 -8.61 -2.51
C GLN A 130 14.94 -8.88 -3.88
N VAL A 131 15.57 -10.03 -4.07
CA VAL A 131 16.12 -10.42 -5.39
C VAL A 131 14.99 -10.54 -6.41
N MET A 132 13.92 -11.24 -6.09
CA MET A 132 12.76 -11.38 -6.98
C MET A 132 12.09 -10.03 -7.28
N ASN A 133 11.95 -9.15 -6.27
CA ASN A 133 11.40 -7.82 -6.48
C ASN A 133 12.24 -6.99 -7.45
N ARG A 134 13.57 -7.06 -7.35
CA ARG A 134 14.48 -6.42 -8.31
C ARG A 134 14.28 -6.96 -9.73
N LEU A 135 14.15 -8.28 -9.86
CA LEU A 135 13.95 -8.93 -11.15
C LEU A 135 12.61 -8.55 -11.80
N ILE A 136 11.51 -8.60 -11.06
CA ILE A 136 10.19 -8.29 -11.64
C ILE A 136 10.07 -6.83 -12.06
N GLN A 137 10.62 -5.90 -11.28
CA GLN A 137 10.63 -4.49 -11.67
C GLN A 137 11.47 -4.26 -12.93
N THR A 138 12.62 -4.92 -13.02
CA THR A 138 13.48 -4.81 -14.20
C THR A 138 12.85 -5.48 -15.42
N ALA A 139 12.18 -6.62 -15.25
CA ALA A 139 11.46 -7.31 -16.32
C ALA A 139 10.35 -6.43 -16.92
N ARG A 140 9.61 -5.70 -16.08
CA ARG A 140 8.57 -4.76 -16.53
C ARG A 140 9.15 -3.62 -17.36
N ILE A 141 10.26 -3.03 -16.91
CA ILE A 141 10.96 -1.98 -17.66
C ILE A 141 11.51 -2.54 -18.98
N ALA A 142 12.06 -3.76 -18.96
CA ALA A 142 12.55 -4.41 -20.17
C ALA A 142 11.43 -4.64 -21.19
N ASP A 143 10.24 -5.04 -20.74
CA ASP A 143 9.05 -5.19 -21.58
C ASP A 143 8.61 -3.88 -22.22
N GLU A 144 8.48 -2.82 -21.43
CA GLU A 144 8.14 -1.48 -21.93
C GLU A 144 9.16 -0.94 -22.95
N MET A 145 10.43 -1.31 -22.81
CA MET A 145 11.48 -0.96 -23.77
C MET A 145 11.58 -1.92 -24.97
N GLY A 146 10.72 -2.92 -25.05
CA GLY A 146 10.73 -3.93 -26.12
C GLY A 146 11.88 -4.95 -26.00
N ASN A 147 12.59 -5.03 -24.87
CA ASN A 147 13.62 -6.03 -24.61
C ASN A 147 12.99 -7.31 -24.04
N THR A 148 12.29 -8.05 -24.90
CA THR A 148 11.57 -9.26 -24.53
C THR A 148 12.51 -10.41 -24.09
N VAL A 149 13.74 -10.44 -24.59
CA VAL A 149 14.72 -11.48 -24.22
C VAL A 149 15.11 -11.34 -22.75
N ALA A 150 15.47 -10.14 -22.31
CA ALA A 150 15.80 -9.89 -20.91
C ALA A 150 14.58 -10.12 -20.00
N ARG A 151 13.39 -9.64 -20.40
CA ARG A 151 12.13 -9.89 -19.69
C ARG A 151 11.91 -11.40 -19.47
N ASP A 152 11.94 -12.17 -20.52
CA ASP A 152 11.60 -13.60 -20.47
C ASP A 152 12.61 -14.39 -19.62
N LYS A 153 13.90 -14.03 -19.69
CA LYS A 153 14.92 -14.61 -18.84
C LYS A 153 14.67 -14.33 -17.35
N MET A 154 14.34 -13.09 -17.01
CA MET A 154 14.03 -12.71 -15.61
C MET A 154 12.76 -13.39 -15.11
N LEU A 155 11.72 -13.46 -15.93
CA LEU A 155 10.47 -14.17 -15.58
C LEU A 155 10.70 -15.67 -15.39
N ALA A 156 11.57 -16.30 -16.21
CA ALA A 156 11.92 -17.69 -16.03
C ALA A 156 12.64 -17.93 -14.67
N THR A 157 13.56 -17.06 -14.30
CA THR A 157 14.25 -17.12 -12.99
C THR A 157 13.28 -16.92 -11.83
N ILE A 158 12.36 -15.95 -11.93
CA ILE A 158 11.34 -15.72 -10.91
C ILE A 158 10.45 -16.95 -10.76
N LYS A 159 9.99 -17.51 -11.88
CA LYS A 159 9.15 -18.70 -11.88
C LYS A 159 9.84 -19.88 -11.20
N GLU A 160 11.08 -20.17 -11.55
CA GLU A 160 11.88 -21.24 -10.95
C GLU A 160 11.96 -21.08 -9.42
N ARG A 161 12.30 -19.88 -8.94
CA ARG A 161 12.42 -19.59 -7.51
C ARG A 161 11.08 -19.67 -6.78
N LEU A 162 10.01 -19.15 -7.37
CA LEU A 162 8.68 -19.27 -6.79
C LEU A 162 8.20 -20.71 -6.71
N GLU A 163 8.43 -21.50 -7.77
CA GLU A 163 8.07 -22.92 -7.78
C GLU A 163 8.85 -23.72 -6.73
N ASP A 164 10.11 -23.40 -6.51
CA ASP A 164 10.95 -24.00 -5.46
C ASP A 164 10.38 -23.66 -4.07
N TRP A 165 10.24 -22.40 -3.75
CA TRP A 165 9.76 -21.94 -2.45
C TRP A 165 8.32 -22.38 -2.11
N LEU A 166 7.46 -22.54 -3.10
CA LEU A 166 6.06 -22.94 -2.91
C LEU A 166 5.85 -24.45 -2.88
N LYS A 167 6.87 -25.23 -3.21
CA LYS A 167 6.89 -26.67 -3.04
C LYS A 167 7.76 -27.02 -1.84
N ALA A 168 7.30 -27.95 -1.02
CA ALA A 168 8.08 -28.52 0.06
C ALA A 168 8.28 -29.99 -0.25
N ASP A 169 9.42 -30.33 -0.82
CA ASP A 169 9.74 -31.72 -1.15
C ASP A 169 10.21 -32.50 0.09
N SER A 170 10.05 -33.81 0.04
CA SER A 170 10.41 -34.65 1.18
C SER A 170 11.91 -34.59 1.47
N GLY A 171 12.27 -34.15 2.68
CA GLY A 171 13.66 -34.00 3.13
C GLY A 171 14.31 -32.68 2.80
N GLU A 172 13.59 -31.75 2.19
CA GLU A 172 14.06 -30.39 1.97
C GLU A 172 14.23 -29.62 3.28
N VAL A 173 15.31 -28.86 3.39
CA VAL A 173 15.71 -28.18 4.64
C VAL A 173 15.95 -26.68 4.46
N ALA A 174 15.66 -26.13 3.27
CA ALA A 174 15.79 -24.69 2.97
C ALA A 174 14.98 -24.33 1.72
N PHE A 175 14.79 -23.03 1.45
CA PHE A 175 14.07 -22.50 0.30
C PHE A 175 12.61 -22.94 0.21
N LEU A 176 11.95 -23.03 1.34
CA LEU A 176 10.55 -23.46 1.43
C LEU A 176 9.76 -22.62 2.43
N PHE A 177 8.46 -22.67 2.29
CA PHE A 177 7.53 -22.20 3.31
C PHE A 177 6.93 -23.37 4.08
N TYR A 178 6.76 -23.20 5.39
CA TYR A 178 6.02 -24.13 6.23
C TYR A 178 4.86 -23.43 6.95
N TYR A 179 3.79 -24.16 7.19
CA TYR A 179 2.65 -23.66 7.94
C TYR A 179 2.81 -23.94 9.44
N ASN A 180 2.93 -22.87 10.22
CA ASN A 180 2.96 -22.95 11.67
C ASN A 180 1.53 -23.02 12.22
N THR A 181 1.11 -24.19 12.69
CA THR A 181 -0.26 -24.42 13.18
C THR A 181 -0.59 -23.68 14.47
N THR A 182 0.42 -23.39 15.29
CA THR A 182 0.23 -22.66 16.56
C THR A 182 -0.15 -21.19 16.30
N TRP A 183 0.48 -20.59 15.31
CA TRP A 183 0.25 -19.19 14.96
C TRP A 183 -0.68 -19.01 13.76
N SER A 184 -1.11 -20.10 13.14
CA SER A 184 -1.90 -20.08 11.91
C SER A 184 -1.25 -19.20 10.83
N ALA A 185 0.07 -19.29 10.71
CA ALA A 185 0.87 -18.46 9.80
C ALA A 185 1.79 -19.31 8.91
N LEU A 186 1.99 -18.87 7.69
CA LEU A 186 2.94 -19.47 6.76
C LEU A 186 4.27 -18.71 6.89
N LEU A 187 5.35 -19.42 7.16
CA LEU A 187 6.67 -18.86 7.46
C LEU A 187 7.73 -19.45 6.52
N GLY A 188 8.75 -18.66 6.20
CA GLY A 188 9.92 -19.16 5.49
C GLY A 188 10.77 -20.08 6.35
N TYR A 189 11.44 -21.05 5.75
CA TYR A 189 12.36 -21.95 6.43
C TYR A 189 13.69 -22.10 5.68
N PRO A 190 14.85 -21.95 6.36
CA PRO A 190 14.99 -21.44 7.73
C PRO A 190 14.44 -20.03 7.91
N ALA A 191 13.84 -19.77 9.06
CA ALA A 191 13.32 -18.45 9.36
C ALA A 191 14.45 -17.42 9.55
N GLY A 192 14.30 -16.27 8.89
CA GLY A 192 15.16 -15.12 9.07
C GLY A 192 14.41 -13.94 9.67
N HIS A 193 15.15 -12.93 10.10
CA HIS A 193 14.61 -11.64 10.55
C HIS A 193 13.54 -11.70 11.65
N GLY A 194 13.55 -12.73 12.50
CA GLY A 194 12.59 -12.89 13.59
C GLY A 194 11.20 -13.36 13.18
N GLN A 195 11.04 -13.94 12.01
CA GLN A 195 9.75 -14.46 11.54
C GLN A 195 9.18 -15.55 12.45
N ASP A 196 10.02 -16.44 12.95
CA ASP A 196 9.66 -17.59 13.78
C ASP A 196 9.45 -17.25 15.27
N SER A 197 9.89 -16.07 15.69
CA SER A 197 9.79 -15.63 17.09
C SER A 197 8.77 -14.52 17.30
N ASN A 198 8.64 -13.61 16.35
CA ASN A 198 7.81 -12.41 16.49
C ASN A 198 6.83 -12.19 15.34
N ILE A 199 6.80 -13.06 14.32
CA ILE A 199 6.11 -12.82 13.03
C ILE A 199 6.57 -11.48 12.42
N ASN A 200 7.85 -11.13 12.62
CA ASN A 200 8.39 -9.84 12.23
C ASN A 200 8.31 -9.66 10.73
N ASP A 201 7.88 -8.47 10.29
CA ASP A 201 7.78 -8.08 8.88
C ASP A 201 7.03 -9.08 7.98
N HIS A 202 6.10 -9.84 8.54
CA HIS A 202 5.39 -10.92 7.86
C HIS A 202 4.76 -10.51 6.52
N HIS A 203 4.02 -9.39 6.51
CA HIS A 203 3.42 -8.86 5.28
C HIS A 203 4.46 -8.35 4.28
N PHE A 204 5.62 -7.94 4.77
CA PHE A 204 6.72 -7.47 3.93
C PHE A 204 7.34 -8.62 3.15
N HIS A 205 7.66 -9.71 3.83
CA HIS A 205 8.19 -10.93 3.20
C HIS A 205 7.21 -11.49 2.17
N TRP A 206 5.94 -11.64 2.53
CA TRP A 206 4.91 -12.13 1.62
C TRP A 206 4.66 -11.17 0.46
N GLY A 207 4.74 -9.87 0.70
CA GLY A 207 4.57 -8.85 -0.33
C GLY A 207 5.52 -9.03 -1.51
N TYR A 208 6.76 -9.43 -1.25
CA TYR A 208 7.73 -9.71 -2.32
C TYR A 208 7.31 -10.90 -3.19
N PHE A 209 6.90 -12.00 -2.56
CA PHE A 209 6.48 -13.22 -3.29
C PHE A 209 5.16 -13.01 -4.04
N ILE A 210 4.22 -12.26 -3.47
CA ILE A 210 2.95 -11.91 -4.14
C ILE A 210 3.18 -10.98 -5.33
N HIS A 211 4.18 -10.09 -5.23
CA HIS A 211 4.50 -9.13 -6.28
C HIS A 211 5.25 -9.79 -7.44
N ALA A 212 6.06 -10.78 -7.16
CA ALA A 212 6.82 -11.53 -8.15
C ALA A 212 5.92 -12.47 -8.98
#